data_b62de01e31ed52927b7f5ade1668b392
#
_entry.id   b62de01e31ed52927b7f5ade1668b392
#
_cell.length_a   1.000
_cell.length_b   1.000
_cell.length_c   1.000
_cell.angle_alpha   90.00
_cell.angle_beta   90.00
_cell.angle_gamma   90.00
#
_symmetry.space_group_name_H-M   'P 1'
#
loop_
_entity.id
_entity.type
_entity.pdbx_description
1 polymer ?
#
loop_
_entity_poly.entity_id
_entity_poly.type
_entity_poly.pdbx_seq_one_letter_code
_entity_poly.pdbx_strand_id
1 'polypeptide(L)'
;MVGIKVREVYKYENVELSNGVKVSAYEVTVQDGEVVTVSNGNVVVNDKQFSFSIYNYGINGEKTYNLNNVPADIDGQEIVKEFVVFVETDIA
;
A
#
# COMPACT_ATOMS: atom_id res chain seq x y z
N MET A 1 -19.51 28.05 6.55
CA MET A 1 -19.54 26.62 6.33
C MET A 1 -18.14 26.04 6.46
N VAL A 2 -18.02 24.95 7.14
CA VAL A 2 -16.73 24.29 7.34
C VAL A 2 -16.47 23.31 6.22
N GLY A 3 -15.27 23.34 5.66
CA GLY A 3 -14.89 22.41 4.63
C GLY A 3 -14.78 20.99 5.18
N ILE A 4 -15.00 20.02 4.33
CA ILE A 4 -14.89 18.61 4.68
C ILE A 4 -13.61 18.07 4.06
N LYS A 5 -12.78 17.39 4.87
CA LYS A 5 -11.60 16.73 4.36
C LYS A 5 -12.02 15.48 3.58
N VAL A 6 -11.69 15.45 2.30
CA VAL A 6 -12.07 14.36 1.43
C VAL A 6 -10.98 13.29 1.37
N ARG A 7 -9.72 13.71 1.36
CA ARG A 7 -8.59 12.79 1.24
C ARG A 7 -7.45 13.19 2.15
N GLU A 8 -6.69 12.17 2.58
CA GLU A 8 -5.47 12.36 3.33
C GLU A 8 -4.35 11.59 2.64
N VAL A 9 -3.13 12.15 2.70
CA VAL A 9 -1.96 11.51 2.13
C VAL A 9 -0.97 11.22 3.24
N TYR A 10 -0.51 9.98 3.32
CA TYR A 10 0.42 9.51 4.35
C TYR A 10 1.71 9.00 3.71
N LYS A 11 2.77 9.04 4.50
CA LYS A 11 4.05 8.47 4.13
C LYS A 11 4.41 7.39 5.14
N TYR A 12 4.79 6.22 4.63
CA TYR A 12 5.22 5.11 5.47
C TYR A 12 6.64 4.71 5.09
N GLU A 13 7.50 4.54 6.09
CA GLU A 13 8.88 4.13 5.88
C GLU A 13 9.18 2.89 6.71
N ASN A 14 9.74 1.86 6.04
CA ASN A 14 10.24 0.65 6.71
C ASN A 14 9.23 0.01 7.66
N VAL A 15 7.99 -0.08 7.24
CA VAL A 15 6.96 -0.76 8.01
C VAL A 15 7.27 -2.26 8.00
N GLU A 16 7.46 -2.84 9.17
CA GLU A 16 7.66 -4.27 9.29
C GLU A 16 6.33 -5.01 9.29
N LEU A 17 6.19 -5.92 8.36
CA LEU A 17 5.08 -6.86 8.33
C LEU A 17 5.57 -8.21 8.85
N SER A 18 4.75 -9.23 8.77
CA SER A 18 5.14 -10.56 9.21
C SER A 18 6.31 -11.10 8.37
N ASN A 19 7.10 -12.01 8.96
CA ASN A 19 8.20 -12.70 8.27
C ASN A 19 9.34 -11.79 7.80
N GLY A 20 9.60 -10.69 8.50
CA GLY A 20 10.73 -9.82 8.19
C GLY A 20 10.58 -9.03 6.91
N VAL A 21 9.37 -8.87 6.42
CA VAL A 21 9.09 -8.05 5.24
C VAL A 21 9.00 -6.60 5.65
N LYS A 22 9.66 -5.71 4.89
CA LYS A 22 9.59 -4.27 5.13
C LYS A 22 8.98 -3.57 3.92
N VAL A 23 8.05 -2.67 4.18
CA VAL A 23 7.35 -1.93 3.13
C VAL A 23 7.49 -0.44 3.36
N SER A 24 7.79 0.29 2.29
CA SER A 24 7.78 1.75 2.30
C SER A 24 6.87 2.24 1.19
N ALA A 25 6.12 3.30 1.46
CA ALA A 25 5.26 3.91 0.45
C ALA A 25 5.15 5.39 0.75
N TYR A 26 5.51 6.22 -0.21
CA TYR A 26 5.63 7.65 0.05
C TYR A 26 4.39 8.46 -0.24
N GLU A 27 3.45 7.92 -0.98
CA GLU A 27 2.19 8.61 -1.25
C GLU A 27 1.04 7.61 -1.11
N VAL A 28 0.58 7.46 0.11
CA VAL A 28 -0.58 6.62 0.41
C VAL A 28 -1.78 7.54 0.58
N THR A 29 -2.68 7.52 -0.37
CA THR A 29 -3.88 8.36 -0.35
C THR A 29 -5.04 7.58 0.25
N VAL A 30 -5.67 8.18 1.25
CA VAL A 30 -6.77 7.56 1.99
C VAL A 30 -8.01 8.42 1.85
N GLN A 31 -9.15 7.78 1.65
CA GLN A 31 -10.45 8.43 1.60
C GLN A 31 -11.46 7.56 2.35
N ASP A 32 -12.16 8.16 3.30
CA ASP A 32 -13.17 7.48 4.11
C ASP A 32 -12.64 6.21 4.80
N GLY A 33 -11.40 6.29 5.29
CA GLY A 33 -10.79 5.17 6.02
C GLY A 33 -10.25 4.06 5.14
N GLU A 34 -10.28 4.23 3.83
CA GLU A 34 -9.77 3.22 2.88
C GLU A 34 -8.61 3.77 2.07
N VAL A 35 -7.64 2.90 1.81
CA VAL A 35 -6.54 3.23 0.90
C VAL A 35 -7.09 3.26 -0.51
N VAL A 36 -6.93 4.40 -1.18
CA VAL A 36 -7.44 4.61 -2.55
C VAL A 36 -6.33 4.39 -3.57
N THR A 37 -5.19 5.02 -3.34
CA THR A 37 -4.03 4.87 -4.22
C THR A 37 -2.77 4.80 -3.39
N VAL A 38 -1.75 4.15 -3.93
CA VAL A 38 -0.39 4.15 -3.40
C VAL A 38 0.56 4.38 -4.55
N SER A 39 1.45 5.35 -4.39
CA SER A 39 2.52 5.62 -5.35
C SER A 39 3.86 5.42 -4.68
N ASN A 40 4.87 5.06 -5.46
CA ASN A 40 6.25 4.88 -4.97
C ASN A 40 6.34 3.89 -3.82
N GLY A 41 5.63 2.76 -3.96
CA GLY A 41 5.73 1.68 -3.00
C GLY A 41 6.94 0.80 -3.28
N ASN A 42 7.58 0.31 -2.22
CA ASN A 42 8.73 -0.56 -2.31
C ASN A 42 8.69 -1.62 -1.21
N VAL A 43 9.01 -2.85 -1.57
CA VAL A 43 9.02 -3.97 -0.63
C VAL A 43 10.42 -4.57 -0.60
N VAL A 44 10.92 -4.81 0.60
CA VAL A 44 12.20 -5.51 0.80
C VAL A 44 11.91 -6.81 1.56
N VAL A 45 12.33 -7.93 0.98
CA VAL A 45 12.17 -9.23 1.59
C VAL A 45 13.36 -10.12 1.19
N ASN A 46 14.04 -10.69 2.20
CA ASN A 46 15.19 -11.59 1.99
C ASN A 46 16.24 -10.99 1.04
N ASP A 47 16.61 -9.72 1.25
CA ASP A 47 17.58 -8.97 0.44
C ASP A 47 17.14 -8.74 -1.01
N LYS A 48 15.88 -9.01 -1.32
CA LYS A 48 15.30 -8.75 -2.63
C LYS A 48 14.32 -7.59 -2.51
N GLN A 49 14.17 -6.84 -3.59
CA GLN A 49 13.28 -5.70 -3.63
C GLN A 49 12.35 -5.77 -4.82
N PHE A 50 11.14 -5.29 -4.63
CA PHE A 50 10.26 -5.02 -5.76
C PHE A 50 9.43 -3.78 -5.47
N SER A 51 8.90 -3.17 -6.52
CA SER A 51 8.09 -1.96 -6.39
C SER A 51 6.63 -2.27 -6.67
N PHE A 52 5.77 -1.40 -6.15
CA PHE A 52 4.34 -1.54 -6.39
C PHE A 52 3.64 -0.19 -6.42
N SER A 53 2.48 -0.18 -7.03
CA SER A 53 1.53 0.92 -6.92
C SER A 53 0.13 0.32 -6.85
N ILE A 54 -0.80 1.09 -6.30
CA ILE A 54 -2.18 0.67 -6.17
C ILE A 54 -3.08 1.76 -6.72
N TYR A 55 -4.05 1.36 -7.52
CA TYR A 55 -5.05 2.27 -8.06
C TYR A 55 -6.43 1.73 -7.71
N ASN A 56 -7.33 2.60 -7.36
CA ASN A 56 -8.69 2.23 -7.04
C ASN A 56 -9.64 2.91 -8.03
N TYR A 57 -9.71 2.37 -9.22
CA TYR A 57 -10.56 2.90 -10.28
C TYR A 57 -11.84 2.06 -10.47
N GLY A 58 -11.99 1.01 -9.70
CA GLY A 58 -13.13 0.11 -9.86
C GLY A 58 -14.45 0.73 -9.42
N ILE A 59 -15.51 0.42 -10.12
CA ILE A 59 -16.85 0.90 -9.79
C ILE A 59 -17.29 0.41 -8.40
N ASN A 60 -16.78 -0.76 -8.01
CA ASN A 60 -17.13 -1.39 -6.74
C ASN A 60 -16.05 -1.22 -5.67
N GLY A 61 -15.15 -0.27 -5.86
CA GLY A 61 -14.06 -0.05 -4.91
C GLY A 61 -12.95 -1.09 -5.01
N GLU A 62 -12.88 -1.83 -6.10
CA GLU A 62 -11.82 -2.79 -6.30
C GLU A 62 -10.50 -2.10 -6.54
N LYS A 63 -9.43 -2.62 -5.91
CA LYS A 63 -8.10 -2.08 -6.07
C LYS A 63 -7.36 -2.82 -7.16
N THR A 64 -6.66 -2.08 -8.01
CA THR A 64 -5.76 -2.65 -9.01
C THR A 64 -4.34 -2.58 -8.47
N TYR A 65 -3.70 -3.73 -8.37
CA TYR A 65 -2.32 -3.85 -7.87
C TYR A 65 -1.38 -3.96 -9.05
N ASN A 66 -0.40 -3.07 -9.09
CA ASN A 66 0.61 -3.06 -10.15
C ASN A 66 1.98 -3.30 -9.51
N LEU A 67 2.55 -4.47 -9.75
CA LEU A 67 3.81 -4.88 -9.14
C LEU A 67 4.88 -5.08 -10.21
N ASN A 68 6.11 -4.67 -9.89
CA ASN A 68 7.23 -4.75 -10.82
C ASN A 68 8.42 -5.47 -10.17
N ASN A 69 9.00 -6.40 -10.91
CA ASN A 69 10.20 -7.13 -10.50
C ASN A 69 10.00 -8.00 -9.27
N VAL A 70 8.81 -8.59 -9.12
CA VAL A 70 8.53 -9.49 -8.01
C VAL A 70 9.35 -10.78 -8.19
N PRO A 71 10.12 -11.19 -7.18
CA PRO A 71 10.84 -12.46 -7.24
C PRO A 71 9.88 -13.65 -7.41
N ALA A 72 10.32 -14.66 -8.14
CA ALA A 72 9.46 -15.78 -8.51
C ALA A 72 8.97 -16.60 -7.31
N ASP A 73 9.72 -16.59 -6.21
CA ASP A 73 9.40 -17.35 -5.00
C ASP A 73 8.59 -16.55 -3.98
N ILE A 74 8.12 -15.35 -4.35
CA ILE A 74 7.42 -14.45 -3.44
C ILE A 74 6.05 -14.11 -4.00
N ASP A 75 5.03 -14.20 -3.15
CA ASP A 75 3.70 -13.72 -3.49
C ASP A 75 3.61 -12.23 -3.15
N GLY A 76 4.02 -11.39 -4.10
CA GLY A 76 4.06 -9.94 -3.89
C GLY A 76 2.70 -9.33 -3.66
N GLN A 77 1.66 -9.84 -4.32
CA GLN A 77 0.32 -9.29 -4.16
C GLN A 77 -0.20 -9.51 -2.75
N GLU A 78 0.08 -10.66 -2.16
CA GLU A 78 -0.33 -10.94 -0.79
C GLU A 78 0.35 -10.00 0.21
N ILE A 79 1.64 -9.72 -0.01
CA ILE A 79 2.39 -8.77 0.82
C ILE A 79 1.78 -7.37 0.72
N VAL A 80 1.45 -6.92 -0.48
CA VAL A 80 0.86 -5.59 -0.68
C VAL A 80 -0.52 -5.51 -0.03
N LYS A 81 -1.31 -6.56 -0.11
CA LYS A 81 -2.60 -6.62 0.57
C LYS A 81 -2.45 -6.53 2.08
N GLU A 82 -1.46 -7.20 2.64
CA GLU A 82 -1.17 -7.13 4.08
C GLU A 82 -0.79 -5.70 4.47
N PHE A 83 -0.02 -5.02 3.64
CA PHE A 83 0.33 -3.62 3.87
C PHE A 83 -0.92 -2.72 3.88
N VAL A 84 -1.84 -2.92 2.95
CA VAL A 84 -3.09 -2.15 2.91
C VAL A 84 -3.88 -2.34 4.20
N VAL A 85 -3.98 -3.57 4.68
CA VAL A 85 -4.67 -3.85 5.94
C VAL A 85 -3.96 -3.15 7.10
N PHE A 86 -2.63 -3.16 7.12
CA PHE A 86 -1.85 -2.46 8.13
C PHE A 86 -2.19 -0.96 8.14
N VAL A 87 -2.18 -0.33 6.97
CA VAL A 87 -2.46 1.12 6.87
C VAL A 87 -3.88 1.43 7.34
N GLU A 88 -4.85 0.67 6.87
CA GLU A 88 -6.24 0.92 7.22
C GLU A 88 -6.52 0.71 8.71
N THR A 89 -5.77 -0.17 9.34
CA THR A 89 -5.85 -0.37 10.80
C THR A 89 -5.16 0.78 11.54
N ASP A 90 -4.02 1.23 11.02
CA ASP A 90 -3.23 2.29 11.65
C ASP A 90 -3.99 3.63 11.69
N ILE A 91 -4.71 3.94 10.63
CA ILE A 91 -5.44 5.20 10.51
C ILE A 91 -6.85 5.16 11.08
N ALA A 92 -7.32 4.00 11.47
CA ALA A 92 -8.68 3.82 12.00
C ALA A 92 -8.89 4.49 13.36
#